data_3d59a11f0adfd73e480699a64ad4f2e4
#
_entry.id   3d59a11f0adfd73e480699a64ad4f2e4
#
_cell.length_a   1.000
_cell.length_b   1.000
_cell.length_c   1.000
_cell.angle_alpha   90.00
_cell.angle_beta   90.00
_cell.angle_gamma   90.00
#
_symmetry.space_group_name_H-M   'P 1'
#
loop_
_entity.id
_entity.type
_entity.pdbx_description
1 polymer ?
#
loop_
_entity_poly.entity_id
_entity_poly.type
_entity_poly.pdbx_seq_one_letter_code
_entity_poly.pdbx_strand_id
1 'polypeptide(L)'
;MSKLFSAADILLPDTNITDMEKWSCIACDQYTSEPEYWQAAEAFVRGCPSTLELFLPEIYLDKSEVAVPQINEKMREYTHGFFKEHKNTMIYLRRTIPDGRIREGIVGKVDLEEYDYRAGSHASVRATEQTVIERIPPRVAIRRDAEIELPHIMMLYDDTDDRLCQKLYADKDKFERAYDFTLMLGAGHIEGYFLSDEAAEYVSDFIEGKRECGLALCVGDGNHSLASAKALYEEIKAQIGDEKAKAHPARYALCEIVNIHSTALDFEPIHRLICGCDVGDLLSFFESRCKTENTHTLRYVTQSGEGTIKLDKTAAGISVDPLQKLLDEYLLTHKASIDYIHGDASLVKLAKKEDTVGIFCEPISKSGLFDAVKEGGSLPRKTFSMGVAKEKRHYLEARKIK
;
A
#
# COMPACT_ATOMS: atom_id res chain seq x y z
N MET A 1 -1.05 7.26 -27.05
CA MET A 1 -1.72 6.79 -25.82
C MET A 1 -0.89 7.27 -24.65
N SER A 2 -1.49 7.63 -23.51
CA SER A 2 -0.71 7.91 -22.31
C SER A 2 -0.03 6.62 -21.85
N LYS A 3 1.20 6.75 -21.31
CA LYS A 3 1.89 5.61 -20.72
C LYS A 3 1.26 5.28 -19.37
N LEU A 4 1.26 4.01 -18.99
CA LEU A 4 0.71 3.50 -17.75
C LEU A 4 1.36 4.15 -16.50
N PHE A 5 2.69 4.32 -16.55
CA PHE A 5 3.49 4.99 -15.53
C PHE A 5 4.43 5.99 -16.20
N SER A 6 4.47 7.23 -15.70
CA SER A 6 5.18 8.32 -16.38
C SER A 6 5.68 9.38 -15.40
N ALA A 7 6.55 10.26 -15.91
CA ALA A 7 7.04 11.44 -15.21
C ALA A 7 5.88 12.35 -14.76
N ALA A 8 6.05 13.02 -13.63
CA ALA A 8 5.09 13.91 -13.00
C ALA A 8 5.69 15.29 -12.74
N ASP A 9 4.84 16.30 -12.54
CA ASP A 9 5.24 17.54 -11.94
C ASP A 9 5.28 17.34 -10.41
N ILE A 10 6.49 17.13 -9.87
CA ILE A 10 6.71 16.79 -8.46
C ILE A 10 6.99 18.07 -7.66
N LEU A 11 6.31 18.19 -6.54
CA LEU A 11 6.52 19.26 -5.57
C LEU A 11 7.39 18.73 -4.42
N LEU A 12 8.47 19.43 -4.12
CA LEU A 12 9.33 19.22 -2.96
C LEU A 12 9.57 20.53 -2.22
N PRO A 13 9.77 20.52 -0.90
CA PRO A 13 10.31 21.70 -0.21
C PRO A 13 11.73 22.01 -0.71
N ASP A 14 12.21 23.21 -0.43
CA ASP A 14 13.63 23.50 -0.67
C ASP A 14 14.49 22.67 0.31
N THR A 15 15.08 21.59 -0.18
CA THR A 15 15.84 20.64 0.61
C THR A 15 17.14 21.22 1.21
N ASN A 16 17.58 22.40 0.73
CA ASN A 16 18.76 23.08 1.29
C ASN A 16 18.47 23.86 2.58
N ILE A 17 17.21 24.23 2.82
CA ILE A 17 16.81 25.04 3.97
C ILE A 17 15.74 24.40 4.85
N THR A 18 15.11 23.33 4.38
CA THR A 18 14.08 22.59 5.12
C THR A 18 14.73 21.43 5.88
N ASP A 19 14.39 21.28 7.14
CA ASP A 19 14.73 20.09 7.94
C ASP A 19 13.91 18.89 7.41
N MET A 20 14.51 18.14 6.50
CA MET A 20 13.84 17.03 5.80
C MET A 20 13.48 15.88 6.73
N GLU A 21 14.19 15.68 7.84
CA GLU A 21 13.81 14.68 8.85
C GLU A 21 12.47 15.03 9.52
N LYS A 22 12.24 16.33 9.78
CA LYS A 22 10.96 16.83 10.33
C LYS A 22 9.88 16.97 9.27
N TRP A 23 10.28 17.19 8.03
CA TRP A 23 9.34 17.26 6.92
C TRP A 23 8.64 15.92 6.68
N SER A 24 9.40 14.83 6.60
CA SER A 24 8.93 13.55 6.09
C SER A 24 8.31 12.68 7.18
N CYS A 25 6.98 12.64 7.27
CA CYS A 25 6.24 11.84 8.23
C CYS A 25 5.75 10.53 7.61
N ILE A 26 5.59 9.49 8.44
CA ILE A 26 5.12 8.18 8.02
C ILE A 26 3.66 8.21 7.54
N ALA A 27 3.27 7.23 6.72
CA ALA A 27 1.92 7.07 6.20
C ALA A 27 0.84 7.08 7.30
N CYS A 28 -0.29 7.73 7.01
CA CYS A 28 -1.36 8.03 7.95
C CYS A 28 -2.07 6.80 8.54
N ASP A 29 -1.97 5.65 7.88
CA ASP A 29 -2.61 4.38 8.24
C ASP A 29 -1.74 3.49 9.13
N GLN A 30 -0.57 3.98 9.54
CA GLN A 30 0.31 3.29 10.46
C GLN A 30 0.06 3.70 11.92
N TYR A 31 0.47 2.87 12.87
CA TYR A 31 0.36 3.13 14.31
C TYR A 31 -1.06 3.51 14.76
N THR A 32 -2.08 2.88 14.17
CA THR A 32 -3.50 3.19 14.45
C THR A 32 -3.97 2.85 15.87
N SER A 33 -3.19 2.05 16.59
CA SER A 33 -3.44 1.68 17.99
C SER A 33 -2.36 2.20 18.96
N GLU A 34 -1.49 3.09 18.49
CA GLU A 34 -0.31 3.57 19.23
C GLU A 34 -0.30 5.11 19.27
N PRO A 35 -1.17 5.74 20.08
CA PRO A 35 -1.25 7.20 20.18
C PRO A 35 0.07 7.85 20.59
N GLU A 36 0.92 7.14 21.35
CA GLU A 36 2.22 7.61 21.80
C GLU A 36 3.17 7.89 20.63
N TYR A 37 3.07 7.11 19.55
CA TYR A 37 3.86 7.37 18.34
C TYR A 37 3.50 8.74 17.72
N TRP A 38 2.22 9.02 17.57
CA TRP A 38 1.76 10.26 16.97
C TRP A 38 2.05 11.47 17.85
N GLN A 39 1.94 11.33 19.19
CA GLN A 39 2.35 12.36 20.13
C GLN A 39 3.86 12.65 20.06
N ALA A 40 4.69 11.61 19.90
CA ALA A 40 6.13 11.77 19.70
C ALA A 40 6.44 12.46 18.36
N ALA A 41 5.75 12.10 17.28
CA ALA A 41 5.88 12.74 15.97
C ALA A 41 5.49 14.23 16.02
N GLU A 42 4.34 14.56 16.62
CA GLU A 42 3.90 15.95 16.81
C GLU A 42 4.90 16.78 17.64
N ALA A 43 5.45 16.18 18.69
CA ALA A 43 6.47 16.84 19.51
C ALA A 43 7.77 17.07 18.74
N PHE A 44 8.17 16.10 17.90
CA PHE A 44 9.40 16.15 17.10
C PHE A 44 9.36 17.24 16.04
N VAL A 45 8.24 17.37 15.33
CA VAL A 45 8.08 18.36 14.23
C VAL A 45 7.67 19.76 14.70
N ARG A 46 7.39 19.95 15.97
CA ARG A 46 6.83 21.19 16.53
C ARG A 46 7.59 22.44 16.08
N GLY A 47 6.87 23.36 15.46
CA GLY A 47 7.40 24.64 14.98
C GLY A 47 8.23 24.56 13.69
N CYS A 48 8.22 23.41 13.02
CA CYS A 48 8.84 23.23 11.71
C CYS A 48 7.78 22.80 10.69
N PRO A 49 7.94 23.16 9.40
CA PRO A 49 7.12 22.61 8.34
C PRO A 49 7.21 21.08 8.30
N SER A 50 6.05 20.42 8.18
CA SER A 50 5.99 18.96 8.15
C SER A 50 4.81 18.47 7.32
N THR A 51 4.97 17.34 6.66
CA THR A 51 3.85 16.64 6.00
C THR A 51 2.75 16.27 6.99
N LEU A 52 3.04 16.17 8.30
CA LEU A 52 2.02 15.93 9.33
C LEU A 52 0.92 17.01 9.36
N GLU A 53 1.19 18.20 8.86
CA GLU A 53 0.19 19.27 8.71
C GLU A 53 -0.72 19.08 7.47
N LEU A 54 -0.39 18.13 6.57
CA LEU A 54 -1.02 17.94 5.26
C LEU A 54 -1.84 16.66 5.14
N PHE A 55 -1.93 15.86 6.21
CA PHE A 55 -2.76 14.66 6.25
C PHE A 55 -3.34 14.45 7.65
N LEU A 56 -4.34 13.59 7.74
CA LEU A 56 -4.93 13.20 9.02
C LEU A 56 -4.53 11.75 9.34
N PRO A 57 -3.79 11.49 10.44
CA PRO A 57 -3.55 10.12 10.91
C PRO A 57 -4.87 9.39 11.16
N GLU A 58 -4.96 8.11 10.75
CA GLU A 58 -6.21 7.33 10.85
C GLU A 58 -6.72 7.18 12.29
N ILE A 59 -5.85 7.25 13.28
CA ILE A 59 -6.22 7.24 14.70
C ILE A 59 -7.10 8.45 15.10
N TYR A 60 -7.10 9.53 14.30
CA TYR A 60 -7.85 10.77 14.55
C TYR A 60 -9.00 10.98 13.55
N LEU A 61 -9.46 9.95 12.84
CA LEU A 61 -10.55 10.07 11.86
C LEU A 61 -11.87 10.56 12.46
N ASP A 62 -12.09 10.36 13.75
CA ASP A 62 -13.21 10.93 14.50
C ASP A 62 -13.22 12.47 14.52
N LYS A 63 -12.06 13.12 14.30
CA LYS A 63 -11.88 14.57 14.25
C LYS A 63 -11.87 15.14 12.82
N SER A 64 -12.19 14.34 11.81
CA SER A 64 -12.04 14.70 10.39
C SER A 64 -12.83 15.95 10.00
N GLU A 65 -14.02 16.17 10.53
CA GLU A 65 -14.85 17.35 10.23
C GLU A 65 -14.14 18.68 10.54
N VAL A 66 -13.33 18.71 11.60
CA VAL A 66 -12.57 19.90 12.01
C VAL A 66 -11.18 19.94 11.35
N ALA A 67 -10.52 18.80 11.25
CA ALA A 67 -9.15 18.72 10.77
C ALA A 67 -9.02 18.92 9.26
N VAL A 68 -9.94 18.38 8.46
CA VAL A 68 -9.85 18.42 6.99
C VAL A 68 -9.84 19.85 6.42
N PRO A 69 -10.70 20.79 6.87
CA PRO A 69 -10.61 22.18 6.41
C PRO A 69 -9.25 22.84 6.72
N GLN A 70 -8.67 22.55 7.89
CA GLN A 70 -7.36 23.09 8.30
C GLN A 70 -6.22 22.51 7.44
N ILE A 71 -6.27 21.21 7.17
CA ILE A 71 -5.33 20.52 6.28
C ILE A 71 -5.39 21.13 4.87
N ASN A 72 -6.59 21.33 4.32
CA ASN A 72 -6.76 21.92 3.00
C ASN A 72 -6.27 23.38 2.93
N GLU A 73 -6.45 24.15 4.01
CA GLU A 73 -5.89 25.49 4.11
C GLU A 73 -4.35 25.46 4.12
N LYS A 74 -3.76 24.54 4.90
CA LYS A 74 -2.32 24.37 4.95
C LYS A 74 -1.75 23.88 3.60
N MET A 75 -2.45 23.01 2.88
CA MET A 75 -2.09 22.60 1.52
C MET A 75 -2.02 23.80 0.58
N ARG A 76 -3.02 24.74 0.64
CA ARG A 76 -3.01 25.96 -0.15
C ARG A 76 -1.83 26.86 0.21
N GLU A 77 -1.58 27.06 1.50
CA GLU A 77 -0.44 27.86 1.98
C GLU A 77 0.87 27.33 1.41
N TYR A 78 1.10 26.01 1.48
CA TYR A 78 2.33 25.40 1.01
C TYR A 78 2.46 25.41 -0.52
N THR A 79 1.35 25.25 -1.23
CA THR A 79 1.35 25.33 -2.71
C THR A 79 1.75 26.72 -3.21
N HIS A 80 1.44 27.78 -2.46
CA HIS A 80 1.68 29.17 -2.88
C HIS A 80 3.05 29.74 -2.52
N GLY A 81 3.94 29.03 -1.85
CA GLY A 81 5.25 29.62 -1.53
C GLY A 81 6.26 28.74 -0.84
N PHE A 82 5.91 27.51 -0.51
CA PHE A 82 6.81 26.60 0.19
C PHE A 82 7.47 25.56 -0.74
N PHE A 83 6.71 25.05 -1.71
CA PHE A 83 7.21 24.02 -2.61
C PHE A 83 7.99 24.60 -3.79
N LYS A 84 9.06 23.92 -4.18
CA LYS A 84 9.67 23.97 -5.51
C LYS A 84 9.01 22.93 -6.41
N GLU A 85 8.62 23.34 -7.61
CA GLU A 85 8.00 22.46 -8.61
C GLU A 85 9.05 21.98 -9.59
N HIS A 86 9.26 20.66 -9.64
CA HIS A 86 10.13 19.95 -10.57
C HIS A 86 9.27 19.36 -11.69
N LYS A 87 9.36 19.96 -12.88
CA LYS A 87 8.51 19.63 -14.02
C LYS A 87 8.93 18.33 -14.69
N ASN A 88 7.93 17.53 -15.08
CA ASN A 88 8.07 16.36 -15.93
C ASN A 88 9.25 15.46 -15.51
N THR A 89 9.30 15.04 -14.24
CA THR A 89 10.40 14.25 -13.70
C THR A 89 9.92 13.00 -12.98
N MET A 90 10.83 12.08 -12.75
CA MET A 90 10.70 10.96 -11.82
C MET A 90 11.84 11.06 -10.80
N ILE A 91 11.65 10.44 -9.64
CA ILE A 91 12.69 10.32 -8.63
C ILE A 91 13.02 8.84 -8.44
N TYR A 92 14.26 8.45 -8.74
CA TYR A 92 14.80 7.19 -8.29
C TYR A 92 15.26 7.34 -6.85
N LEU A 93 14.78 6.49 -5.96
CA LEU A 93 15.12 6.56 -4.54
C LEU A 93 15.70 5.25 -4.02
N ARG A 94 16.54 5.38 -3.00
CA ARG A 94 17.12 4.27 -2.26
C ARG A 94 16.87 4.50 -0.77
N ARG A 95 16.12 3.62 -0.15
CA ARG A 95 15.81 3.68 1.26
C ARG A 95 16.51 2.58 2.03
N THR A 96 17.41 2.96 2.91
CA THR A 96 17.98 2.05 3.92
C THR A 96 16.96 1.90 5.03
N ILE A 97 16.35 0.72 5.16
CA ILE A 97 15.39 0.40 6.23
C ILE A 97 16.12 0.13 7.56
N PRO A 98 15.42 0.07 8.71
CA PRO A 98 16.08 0.02 10.03
C PRO A 98 17.04 -1.15 10.25
N ASP A 99 16.90 -2.25 9.53
CA ASP A 99 17.81 -3.41 9.61
C ASP A 99 19.02 -3.31 8.69
N GLY A 100 19.16 -2.19 7.94
CA GLY A 100 20.28 -1.91 7.04
C GLY A 100 20.11 -2.39 5.60
N ARG A 101 19.05 -3.13 5.27
CA ARG A 101 18.73 -3.49 3.87
C ARG A 101 18.27 -2.27 3.08
N ILE A 102 18.47 -2.29 1.77
CA ILE A 102 18.14 -1.18 0.89
C ILE A 102 16.96 -1.57 0.00
N ARG A 103 15.89 -0.75 0.05
CA ARG A 103 14.78 -0.80 -0.87
C ARG A 103 14.95 0.31 -1.92
N GLU A 104 14.90 -0.07 -3.17
CA GLU A 104 14.95 0.85 -4.30
C GLU A 104 13.55 1.04 -4.88
N GLY A 105 13.23 2.26 -5.26
CA GLY A 105 11.93 2.62 -5.79
C GLY A 105 12.02 3.78 -6.78
N ILE A 106 10.95 3.99 -7.53
CA ILE A 106 10.83 5.10 -8.48
C ILE A 106 9.51 5.80 -8.23
N VAL A 107 9.56 7.12 -7.97
CA VAL A 107 8.38 7.97 -7.81
C VAL A 107 8.01 8.55 -9.18
N GLY A 108 6.76 8.36 -9.55
CA GLY A 108 6.15 8.88 -10.77
C GLY A 108 4.63 8.82 -10.65
N LYS A 109 3.92 9.09 -11.74
CA LYS A 109 2.46 9.05 -11.75
C LYS A 109 1.93 7.85 -12.52
N VAL A 110 0.92 7.18 -11.97
CA VAL A 110 0.15 6.11 -12.62
C VAL A 110 -1.12 6.70 -13.25
N ASP A 111 -1.49 6.21 -14.44
CA ASP A 111 -2.74 6.58 -15.10
C ASP A 111 -3.91 5.81 -14.48
N LEU A 112 -4.85 6.51 -13.87
CA LEU A 112 -6.01 5.90 -13.22
C LEU A 112 -7.01 5.28 -14.22
N GLU A 113 -6.95 5.61 -15.52
CA GLU A 113 -7.72 4.90 -16.53
C GLU A 113 -7.30 3.42 -16.67
N GLU A 114 -6.05 3.12 -16.33
CA GLU A 114 -5.47 1.78 -16.38
C GLU A 114 -5.65 0.98 -15.09
N TYR A 115 -6.17 1.66 -14.01
CA TYR A 115 -6.36 1.06 -12.71
C TYR A 115 -7.81 0.65 -12.47
N ASP A 116 -7.99 -0.58 -11.98
CA ASP A 116 -9.27 -1.07 -11.49
C ASP A 116 -9.08 -1.92 -10.22
N TYR A 117 -9.80 -1.55 -9.16
CA TYR A 117 -9.76 -2.23 -7.86
C TYR A 117 -10.90 -3.23 -7.65
N ARG A 118 -11.81 -3.37 -8.61
CA ARG A 118 -12.95 -4.29 -8.51
C ARG A 118 -12.50 -5.73 -8.60
N ALA A 119 -13.17 -6.61 -7.89
CA ALA A 119 -12.92 -8.04 -7.97
C ALA A 119 -13.12 -8.55 -9.41
N GLY A 120 -12.24 -9.43 -9.87
CA GLY A 120 -12.28 -9.99 -11.22
C GLY A 120 -11.81 -9.03 -12.33
N SER A 121 -11.21 -7.90 -11.99
CA SER A 121 -10.63 -6.97 -12.95
C SER A 121 -9.50 -7.61 -13.77
N HIS A 122 -9.41 -7.23 -15.06
CA HIS A 122 -8.32 -7.57 -15.97
C HIS A 122 -7.49 -6.34 -16.38
N ALA A 123 -7.63 -5.22 -15.67
CA ALA A 123 -6.84 -4.02 -15.93
C ALA A 123 -5.33 -4.27 -15.76
N SER A 124 -4.50 -3.48 -16.45
CA SER A 124 -3.04 -3.59 -16.36
C SER A 124 -2.49 -3.20 -14.99
N VAL A 125 -3.26 -2.41 -14.22
CA VAL A 125 -2.99 -2.02 -12.84
C VAL A 125 -4.12 -2.48 -11.95
N ARG A 126 -3.84 -3.28 -10.93
CA ARG A 126 -4.85 -3.86 -10.04
C ARG A 126 -4.51 -3.70 -8.56
N ALA A 127 -5.55 -3.76 -7.73
CA ALA A 127 -5.37 -3.97 -6.29
C ALA A 127 -4.89 -5.41 -6.03
N THR A 128 -3.97 -5.59 -5.09
CA THR A 128 -3.57 -6.94 -4.66
C THR A 128 -4.63 -7.58 -3.77
N GLU A 129 -5.25 -6.80 -2.90
CA GLU A 129 -6.27 -7.24 -1.96
C GLU A 129 -7.61 -6.57 -2.25
N GLN A 130 -8.69 -7.23 -1.84
CA GLN A 130 -10.03 -6.69 -1.94
C GLN A 130 -10.13 -5.33 -1.24
N THR A 131 -10.62 -4.35 -1.98
CA THR A 131 -10.85 -2.99 -1.47
C THR A 131 -12.19 -2.95 -0.73
N VAL A 132 -12.16 -2.46 0.50
CA VAL A 132 -13.36 -2.26 1.33
C VAL A 132 -14.06 -0.99 0.83
N ILE A 133 -15.17 -1.16 0.09
CA ILE A 133 -15.86 -0.08 -0.61
C ILE A 133 -16.35 1.02 0.36
N GLU A 134 -16.79 0.62 1.54
CA GLU A 134 -17.30 1.54 2.59
C GLU A 134 -16.22 2.50 3.11
N ARG A 135 -14.94 2.18 2.90
CA ARG A 135 -13.81 3.03 3.30
C ARG A 135 -13.46 4.09 2.25
N ILE A 136 -14.00 4.01 1.03
CA ILE A 136 -13.70 4.94 -0.05
C ILE A 136 -14.36 6.32 0.18
N PRO A 137 -15.68 6.44 0.44
CA PRO A 137 -16.35 7.74 0.49
C PRO A 137 -15.75 8.74 1.49
N PRO A 138 -15.38 8.37 2.73
CA PRO A 138 -14.75 9.31 3.66
C PRO A 138 -13.40 9.86 3.14
N ARG A 139 -12.60 9.02 2.47
CA ARG A 139 -11.32 9.41 1.90
C ARG A 139 -11.46 10.28 0.65
N VAL A 140 -12.48 10.00 -0.17
CA VAL A 140 -12.86 10.87 -1.30
C VAL A 140 -13.27 12.26 -0.79
N ALA A 141 -14.05 12.34 0.29
CA ALA A 141 -14.44 13.62 0.89
C ALA A 141 -13.23 14.45 1.34
N ILE A 142 -12.22 13.82 1.96
CA ILE A 142 -10.96 14.48 2.34
C ILE A 142 -10.24 14.99 1.09
N ARG A 143 -10.14 14.16 0.03
CA ARG A 143 -9.39 14.46 -1.20
C ARG A 143 -10.08 15.49 -2.09
N ARG A 144 -11.42 15.60 -2.04
CA ARG A 144 -12.22 16.41 -2.97
C ARG A 144 -11.80 17.89 -2.99
N ASP A 145 -11.48 18.45 -1.83
CA ASP A 145 -11.09 19.86 -1.69
C ASP A 145 -9.58 20.07 -1.62
N ALA A 146 -8.79 19.00 -1.60
CA ALA A 146 -7.34 19.07 -1.60
C ALA A 146 -6.81 19.64 -2.93
N GLU A 147 -5.81 20.50 -2.88
CA GLU A 147 -5.10 21.03 -4.07
C GLU A 147 -3.97 20.11 -4.51
N ILE A 148 -3.38 19.42 -3.55
CA ILE A 148 -2.27 18.51 -3.76
C ILE A 148 -2.56 17.14 -3.18
N GLU A 149 -1.85 16.16 -3.64
CA GLU A 149 -1.75 14.85 -3.02
C GLU A 149 -0.35 14.61 -2.48
N LEU A 150 -0.27 13.88 -1.36
CA LEU A 150 0.96 13.30 -0.85
C LEU A 150 0.77 11.78 -0.87
N PRO A 151 1.51 11.04 -1.69
CA PRO A 151 1.29 9.62 -1.80
C PRO A 151 2.06 8.83 -0.75
N HIS A 152 1.39 7.85 -0.17
CA HIS A 152 2.04 6.71 0.48
C HIS A 152 1.85 5.41 -0.32
N ILE A 153 1.27 5.52 -1.51
CA ILE A 153 0.97 4.39 -2.38
C ILE A 153 2.28 3.77 -2.86
N MET A 154 2.44 2.48 -2.61
CA MET A 154 3.54 1.68 -3.09
C MET A 154 3.00 0.60 -4.01
N MET A 155 3.46 0.62 -5.26
CA MET A 155 3.04 -0.35 -6.29
C MET A 155 4.19 -1.29 -6.58
N LEU A 156 3.85 -2.53 -6.89
CA LEU A 156 4.81 -3.58 -7.18
C LEU A 156 4.84 -3.85 -8.69
N TYR A 157 6.05 -4.03 -9.23
CA TYR A 157 6.30 -4.59 -10.54
C TYR A 157 7.15 -5.86 -10.41
N ASP A 158 7.04 -6.75 -11.40
CA ASP A 158 7.76 -8.02 -11.41
C ASP A 158 8.98 -7.94 -12.34
N ASP A 159 10.18 -7.92 -11.77
CA ASP A 159 11.46 -7.95 -12.50
C ASP A 159 12.46 -8.85 -11.77
N THR A 160 12.39 -10.16 -12.05
CA THR A 160 13.19 -11.20 -11.37
C THR A 160 14.70 -10.94 -11.46
N ASP A 161 15.16 -10.35 -12.56
CA ASP A 161 16.58 -10.05 -12.79
C ASP A 161 16.98 -8.66 -12.27
N ASP A 162 16.05 -7.90 -11.71
CA ASP A 162 16.23 -6.53 -11.19
C ASP A 162 16.90 -5.56 -12.19
N ARG A 163 16.59 -5.73 -13.48
CA ARG A 163 17.24 -4.98 -14.57
C ARG A 163 17.00 -3.48 -14.49
N LEU A 164 15.79 -3.09 -14.05
CA LEU A 164 15.42 -1.69 -13.96
C LEU A 164 16.26 -0.95 -12.91
N CYS A 165 16.28 -1.44 -11.67
CA CYS A 165 17.03 -0.79 -10.59
C CYS A 165 18.55 -0.89 -10.82
N GLN A 166 19.06 -2.03 -11.30
CA GLN A 166 20.49 -2.15 -11.63
C GLN A 166 20.94 -1.10 -12.64
N LYS A 167 20.15 -0.84 -13.70
CA LYS A 167 20.49 0.20 -14.68
C LYS A 167 20.46 1.60 -14.07
N LEU A 168 19.43 1.93 -13.29
CA LEU A 168 19.32 3.24 -12.63
C LEU A 168 20.47 3.45 -11.62
N TYR A 169 20.80 2.41 -10.87
CA TYR A 169 21.91 2.47 -9.92
C TYR A 169 23.26 2.68 -10.62
N ALA A 170 23.50 2.02 -11.74
CA ALA A 170 24.72 2.18 -12.53
C ALA A 170 24.89 3.62 -13.07
N ASP A 171 23.78 4.30 -13.34
CA ASP A 171 23.76 5.67 -13.85
C ASP A 171 23.58 6.74 -12.75
N LYS A 172 23.45 6.33 -11.49
CA LYS A 172 23.09 7.18 -10.33
C LYS A 172 23.90 8.47 -10.23
N ASP A 173 25.20 8.39 -10.45
CA ASP A 173 26.12 9.54 -10.32
C ASP A 173 25.96 10.58 -11.45
N LYS A 174 25.15 10.28 -12.48
CA LYS A 174 24.78 11.22 -13.55
C LYS A 174 23.52 12.01 -13.22
N PHE A 175 22.78 11.61 -12.19
CA PHE A 175 21.52 12.24 -11.81
C PHE A 175 21.72 13.31 -10.75
N GLU A 176 20.94 14.38 -10.83
CA GLU A 176 20.91 15.40 -9.80
C GLU A 176 20.26 14.84 -8.52
N ARG A 177 20.87 15.10 -7.37
CA ARG A 177 20.32 14.66 -6.08
C ARG A 177 19.09 15.47 -5.71
N ALA A 178 17.98 14.79 -5.49
CA ALA A 178 16.74 15.41 -5.04
C ALA A 178 16.75 15.63 -3.52
N TYR A 179 17.18 14.60 -2.76
CA TYR A 179 17.27 14.64 -1.30
C TYR A 179 18.19 13.52 -0.77
N ASP A 180 18.67 13.70 0.48
CA ASP A 180 19.54 12.74 1.18
C ASP A 180 19.46 13.05 2.69
N PHE A 181 18.71 12.25 3.48
CA PHE A 181 18.47 12.53 4.89
C PHE A 181 18.00 11.30 5.68
N THR A 182 18.12 11.39 7.01
CA THR A 182 17.59 10.38 7.93
C THR A 182 16.10 10.58 8.15
N LEU A 183 15.33 9.50 8.11
CA LEU A 183 13.89 9.52 8.39
C LEU A 183 13.62 9.58 9.89
N MET A 184 12.57 10.30 10.28
CA MET A 184 12.21 10.54 11.68
C MET A 184 12.00 9.24 12.47
N LEU A 185 12.20 9.33 13.78
CA LEU A 185 11.89 8.28 14.77
C LEU A 185 12.54 6.91 14.46
N GLY A 186 13.73 6.95 13.85
CA GLY A 186 14.50 5.74 13.57
C GLY A 186 13.93 4.88 12.45
N ALA A 187 13.28 5.50 11.46
CA ALA A 187 12.74 4.80 10.30
C ALA A 187 13.78 4.52 9.20
N GLY A 188 15.06 4.83 9.44
CA GLY A 188 16.15 4.59 8.52
C GLY A 188 16.59 5.83 7.77
N HIS A 189 17.11 5.66 6.55
CA HIS A 189 17.67 6.74 5.73
C HIS A 189 17.13 6.67 4.30
N ILE A 190 17.00 7.81 3.63
CA ILE A 190 16.52 7.87 2.25
C ILE A 190 17.37 8.84 1.42
N GLU A 191 17.75 8.41 0.22
CA GLU A 191 18.35 9.24 -0.81
C GLU A 191 17.52 9.18 -2.09
N GLY A 192 17.37 10.28 -2.80
CA GLY A 192 16.60 10.39 -4.03
C GLY A 192 17.34 11.16 -5.10
N TYR A 193 17.08 10.83 -6.36
CA TYR A 193 17.75 11.39 -7.54
C TYR A 193 16.72 11.70 -8.62
N PHE A 194 16.76 12.91 -9.17
CA PHE A 194 15.96 13.28 -10.33
C PHE A 194 16.47 12.55 -11.55
N LEU A 195 15.61 11.78 -12.20
CA LEU A 195 15.96 11.10 -13.44
C LEU A 195 16.06 12.09 -14.59
N SER A 196 17.02 11.86 -15.50
CA SER A 196 17.04 12.54 -16.81
C SER A 196 15.81 12.11 -17.64
N ASP A 197 15.47 12.90 -18.66
CA ASP A 197 14.36 12.59 -19.57
C ASP A 197 14.52 11.20 -20.21
N GLU A 198 15.76 10.82 -20.60
CA GLU A 198 16.07 9.51 -21.16
C GLU A 198 15.84 8.38 -20.16
N ALA A 199 16.25 8.58 -18.89
CA ALA A 199 16.07 7.59 -17.84
C ALA A 199 14.58 7.45 -17.45
N ALA A 200 13.84 8.55 -17.40
CA ALA A 200 12.41 8.55 -17.13
C ALA A 200 11.62 7.86 -18.26
N GLU A 201 12.01 8.09 -19.52
CA GLU A 201 11.44 7.40 -20.69
C GLU A 201 11.72 5.89 -20.64
N TYR A 202 12.97 5.51 -20.29
CA TYR A 202 13.34 4.10 -20.12
C TYR A 202 12.47 3.41 -19.04
N VAL A 203 12.25 4.06 -17.88
CA VAL A 203 11.35 3.54 -16.83
C VAL A 203 9.95 3.35 -17.38
N SER A 204 9.41 4.36 -18.06
CA SER A 204 8.06 4.32 -18.63
C SER A 204 7.90 3.18 -19.63
N ASP A 205 8.87 2.99 -20.53
CA ASP A 205 8.86 1.92 -21.53
C ASP A 205 9.01 0.54 -20.89
N PHE A 206 9.85 0.43 -19.88
CA PHE A 206 10.01 -0.81 -19.12
C PHE A 206 8.70 -1.27 -18.49
N ILE A 207 7.99 -0.35 -17.82
CA ILE A 207 6.69 -0.67 -17.19
C ILE A 207 5.61 -0.91 -18.26
N GLU A 208 5.59 -0.13 -19.34
CA GLU A 208 4.66 -0.34 -20.47
C GLU A 208 4.82 -1.74 -21.08
N GLY A 209 6.05 -2.23 -21.23
CA GLY A 209 6.33 -3.59 -21.72
C GLY A 209 5.75 -4.70 -20.82
N LYS A 210 5.50 -4.43 -19.54
CA LYS A 210 4.85 -5.41 -18.66
C LYS A 210 3.35 -5.63 -18.97
N ARG A 211 2.70 -4.75 -19.75
CA ARG A 211 1.30 -4.95 -20.18
C ARG A 211 1.11 -6.27 -20.91
N GLU A 212 2.08 -6.69 -21.70
CA GLU A 212 2.02 -7.95 -22.46
C GLU A 212 1.87 -9.17 -21.54
N CYS A 213 2.30 -9.05 -20.30
CA CYS A 213 2.12 -10.09 -19.27
C CYS A 213 0.71 -10.09 -18.64
N GLY A 214 -0.17 -9.13 -19.00
CA GLY A 214 -1.54 -9.01 -18.50
C GLY A 214 -1.69 -8.36 -17.13
N LEU A 215 -0.59 -8.10 -16.41
CA LEU A 215 -0.52 -7.34 -15.17
C LEU A 215 0.82 -6.62 -15.14
N ALA A 216 0.81 -5.30 -15.22
CA ALA A 216 2.03 -4.48 -15.21
C ALA A 216 2.39 -4.04 -13.79
N LEU A 217 1.40 -3.57 -13.04
CA LEU A 217 1.56 -3.09 -11.67
C LEU A 217 0.45 -3.64 -10.78
N CYS A 218 0.79 -3.95 -9.54
CA CYS A 218 -0.21 -4.20 -8.50
C CYS A 218 0.06 -3.35 -7.25
N VAL A 219 -1.00 -2.98 -6.54
CA VAL A 219 -0.88 -2.13 -5.36
C VAL A 219 -0.37 -2.97 -4.20
N GLY A 220 0.84 -2.71 -3.73
CA GLY A 220 1.41 -3.38 -2.56
C GLY A 220 0.98 -2.74 -1.24
N ASP A 221 0.86 -1.40 -1.20
CA ASP A 221 0.39 -0.64 -0.04
C ASP A 221 -0.38 0.59 -0.52
N GLY A 222 -1.34 1.07 0.30
CA GLY A 222 -2.17 2.21 -0.05
C GLY A 222 -3.36 1.88 -0.96
N ASN A 223 -3.90 0.65 -0.94
CA ASN A 223 -5.05 0.22 -1.75
C ASN A 223 -6.24 1.21 -1.67
N HIS A 224 -6.65 1.61 -0.44
CA HIS A 224 -7.76 2.53 -0.27
C HIS A 224 -7.44 3.95 -0.75
N SER A 225 -6.18 4.38 -0.66
CA SER A 225 -5.74 5.68 -1.16
C SER A 225 -5.84 5.76 -2.69
N LEU A 226 -5.33 4.75 -3.40
CA LEU A 226 -5.42 4.70 -4.86
C LEU A 226 -6.87 4.53 -5.34
N ALA A 227 -7.67 3.68 -4.67
CA ALA A 227 -9.09 3.51 -4.96
C ALA A 227 -9.88 4.81 -4.77
N SER A 228 -9.56 5.60 -3.74
CA SER A 228 -10.19 6.91 -3.51
C SER A 228 -9.78 7.95 -4.57
N ALA A 229 -8.51 7.91 -5.03
CA ALA A 229 -8.08 8.74 -6.15
C ALA A 229 -8.84 8.40 -7.43
N LYS A 230 -9.00 7.09 -7.74
CA LYS A 230 -9.81 6.62 -8.87
C LYS A 230 -11.27 7.05 -8.76
N ALA A 231 -11.89 6.87 -7.59
CA ALA A 231 -13.29 7.24 -7.38
C ALA A 231 -13.51 8.74 -7.56
N LEU A 232 -12.63 9.60 -7.02
CA LEU A 232 -12.70 11.05 -7.25
C LEU A 232 -12.53 11.40 -8.72
N TYR A 233 -11.59 10.77 -9.42
CA TYR A 233 -11.40 11.00 -10.85
C TYR A 233 -12.67 10.64 -11.65
N GLU A 234 -13.31 9.52 -11.34
CA GLU A 234 -14.58 9.13 -12.00
C GLU A 234 -15.71 10.13 -11.70
N GLU A 235 -15.80 10.67 -10.47
CA GLU A 235 -16.75 11.75 -10.16
C GLU A 235 -16.49 12.99 -11.02
N ILE A 236 -15.24 13.43 -11.13
CA ILE A 236 -14.82 14.57 -11.96
C ILE A 236 -15.14 14.30 -13.43
N LYS A 237 -14.77 13.11 -13.93
CA LYS A 237 -15.02 12.69 -15.32
C LYS A 237 -16.51 12.73 -15.67
N ALA A 238 -17.37 12.26 -14.75
CA ALA A 238 -18.81 12.32 -14.93
C ALA A 238 -19.36 13.77 -15.01
N GLN A 239 -18.69 14.72 -14.33
CA GLN A 239 -19.10 16.13 -14.32
C GLN A 239 -18.63 16.91 -15.55
N ILE A 240 -17.36 16.71 -15.98
CA ILE A 240 -16.75 17.52 -17.05
C ILE A 240 -16.72 16.85 -18.42
N GLY A 241 -17.03 15.54 -18.49
CA GLY A 241 -17.00 14.70 -19.69
C GLY A 241 -15.64 14.14 -20.04
N ASP A 242 -15.61 13.03 -20.77
CA ASP A 242 -14.42 12.22 -21.07
C ASP A 242 -13.28 13.02 -21.70
N GLU A 243 -13.57 13.89 -22.66
CA GLU A 243 -12.52 14.63 -23.39
C GLU A 243 -11.77 15.63 -22.48
N LYS A 244 -12.49 16.33 -21.59
CA LYS A 244 -11.86 17.25 -20.63
C LYS A 244 -11.13 16.49 -19.52
N ALA A 245 -11.68 15.36 -19.11
CA ALA A 245 -11.10 14.51 -18.07
C ALA A 245 -9.72 13.94 -18.45
N LYS A 246 -9.49 13.67 -19.75
CA LYS A 246 -8.20 13.19 -20.27
C LYS A 246 -7.02 14.09 -19.92
N ALA A 247 -7.24 15.40 -19.86
CA ALA A 247 -6.21 16.39 -19.53
C ALA A 247 -6.22 16.81 -18.06
N HIS A 248 -7.21 16.33 -17.25
CA HIS A 248 -7.35 16.76 -15.87
C HIS A 248 -6.27 16.14 -14.98
N PRO A 249 -5.62 16.91 -14.07
CA PRO A 249 -4.56 16.38 -13.20
C PRO A 249 -5.00 15.19 -12.36
N ALA A 250 -6.25 15.16 -11.89
CA ALA A 250 -6.79 14.05 -11.09
C ALA A 250 -6.89 12.70 -11.85
N ARG A 251 -6.67 12.67 -13.17
CA ARG A 251 -6.53 11.43 -13.95
C ARG A 251 -5.38 10.55 -13.46
N TYR A 252 -4.39 11.17 -12.84
CA TYR A 252 -3.18 10.48 -12.41
C TYR A 252 -3.09 10.47 -10.89
N ALA A 253 -2.37 9.49 -10.36
CA ALA A 253 -1.97 9.45 -8.95
C ALA A 253 -0.45 9.30 -8.84
N LEU A 254 0.16 10.11 -7.97
CA LEU A 254 1.58 9.96 -7.65
C LEU A 254 1.77 8.71 -6.80
N CYS A 255 2.76 7.90 -7.11
CA CYS A 255 3.07 6.67 -6.36
C CYS A 255 4.56 6.32 -6.49
N GLU A 256 5.03 5.45 -5.61
CA GLU A 256 6.33 4.78 -5.70
C GLU A 256 6.11 3.39 -6.29
N ILE A 257 6.86 3.03 -7.34
CA ILE A 257 6.93 1.66 -7.83
C ILE A 257 8.18 0.98 -7.29
N VAL A 258 8.06 -0.29 -6.88
CA VAL A 258 9.13 -1.09 -6.26
C VAL A 258 9.14 -2.47 -6.88
N ASN A 259 10.33 -3.02 -7.12
CA ASN A 259 10.45 -4.40 -7.55
C ASN A 259 10.01 -5.35 -6.44
N ILE A 260 9.04 -6.24 -6.74
CA ILE A 260 8.57 -7.23 -5.76
C ILE A 260 9.70 -8.13 -5.24
N HIS A 261 10.73 -8.36 -6.06
CA HIS A 261 11.89 -9.18 -5.70
C HIS A 261 12.93 -8.47 -4.83
N SER A 262 12.73 -7.18 -4.48
CA SER A 262 13.60 -6.47 -3.55
C SER A 262 13.81 -7.28 -2.26
N THR A 263 15.08 -7.42 -1.85
CA THR A 263 15.43 -8.13 -0.60
C THR A 263 14.99 -7.39 0.66
N ALA A 264 14.66 -6.10 0.53
CA ALA A 264 14.14 -5.25 1.61
C ALA A 264 12.61 -5.22 1.67
N LEU A 265 11.92 -6.07 0.93
CA LEU A 265 10.47 -6.30 1.05
C LEU A 265 10.25 -7.69 1.66
N ASP A 266 9.68 -7.73 2.84
CA ASP A 266 9.22 -8.97 3.46
C ASP A 266 7.68 -9.05 3.36
N PHE A 267 7.19 -10.23 3.00
CA PHE A 267 5.76 -10.53 3.00
C PHE A 267 5.45 -11.44 4.18
N GLU A 268 4.96 -10.83 5.25
CA GLU A 268 4.56 -11.57 6.44
C GLU A 268 3.11 -11.99 6.33
N PRO A 269 2.80 -13.27 6.64
CA PRO A 269 1.42 -13.74 6.67
C PRO A 269 0.66 -13.03 7.80
N ILE A 270 -0.59 -12.71 7.52
CA ILE A 270 -1.52 -12.25 8.56
C ILE A 270 -2.38 -13.44 8.94
N HIS A 271 -2.27 -13.89 10.19
CA HIS A 271 -3.00 -15.03 10.73
C HIS A 271 -4.46 -14.70 11.04
N ARG A 272 -5.26 -15.71 11.21
CA ARG A 272 -6.68 -15.59 11.58
C ARG A 272 -6.89 -16.03 13.02
N LEU A 273 -7.51 -15.19 13.83
CA LEU A 273 -7.95 -15.51 15.19
C LEU A 273 -9.48 -15.45 15.20
N ILE A 274 -10.12 -16.61 15.38
CA ILE A 274 -11.57 -16.74 15.45
C ILE A 274 -11.94 -16.74 16.92
N CYS A 275 -12.78 -15.79 17.35
CA CYS A 275 -13.18 -15.59 18.73
C CYS A 275 -14.68 -15.83 18.90
N GLY A 276 -15.07 -16.41 20.04
CA GLY A 276 -16.45 -16.68 20.39
C GLY A 276 -17.07 -17.83 19.56
N CYS A 277 -16.25 -18.78 19.07
CA CYS A 277 -16.71 -19.94 18.33
C CYS A 277 -16.70 -21.20 19.21
N ASP A 278 -17.58 -22.14 18.92
CA ASP A 278 -17.41 -23.51 19.37
C ASP A 278 -16.27 -24.14 18.56
N VAL A 279 -15.18 -24.51 19.24
CA VAL A 279 -13.97 -25.04 18.61
C VAL A 279 -14.25 -26.33 17.83
N GLY A 280 -15.02 -27.26 18.42
CA GLY A 280 -15.36 -28.54 17.81
C GLY A 280 -16.23 -28.36 16.57
N ASP A 281 -17.21 -27.46 16.66
CA ASP A 281 -18.09 -27.12 15.54
C ASP A 281 -17.33 -26.47 14.38
N LEU A 282 -16.45 -25.49 14.65
CA LEU A 282 -15.63 -24.85 13.61
C LEU A 282 -14.72 -25.86 12.90
N LEU A 283 -14.05 -26.77 13.65
CA LEU A 283 -13.18 -27.78 13.05
C LEU A 283 -13.99 -28.78 12.20
N SER A 284 -15.15 -29.24 12.69
CA SER A 284 -16.07 -30.10 11.95
C SER A 284 -16.61 -29.40 10.68
N PHE A 285 -16.86 -28.11 10.75
CA PHE A 285 -17.24 -27.32 9.58
C PHE A 285 -16.17 -27.38 8.49
N PHE A 286 -14.90 -27.13 8.82
CA PHE A 286 -13.80 -27.25 7.85
C PHE A 286 -13.70 -28.65 7.25
N GLU A 287 -13.77 -29.69 8.08
CA GLU A 287 -13.73 -31.10 7.62
C GLU A 287 -14.86 -31.40 6.64
N SER A 288 -16.06 -30.91 6.90
CA SER A 288 -17.25 -31.10 6.04
C SER A 288 -17.14 -30.43 4.68
N ARG A 289 -16.30 -29.40 4.55
CA ARG A 289 -16.10 -28.63 3.31
C ARG A 289 -14.91 -29.09 2.47
N CYS A 290 -14.01 -29.87 3.03
CA CYS A 290 -12.87 -30.47 2.30
C CYS A 290 -13.36 -31.67 1.47
N LYS A 291 -13.40 -31.51 0.13
CA LYS A 291 -13.99 -32.48 -0.80
C LYS A 291 -13.00 -33.19 -1.72
N THR A 292 -11.77 -32.66 -1.80
CA THR A 292 -10.74 -33.16 -2.73
C THR A 292 -9.49 -33.59 -2.00
N GLU A 293 -8.61 -34.33 -2.68
CA GLU A 293 -7.27 -34.71 -2.16
C GLU A 293 -6.26 -33.57 -2.43
N ASN A 294 -6.56 -32.66 -3.37
CA ASN A 294 -5.70 -31.52 -3.68
C ASN A 294 -5.96 -30.37 -2.71
N THR A 295 -5.27 -30.40 -1.57
CA THR A 295 -5.55 -29.52 -0.43
C THR A 295 -4.34 -28.71 -0.01
N HIS A 296 -4.63 -27.55 0.65
CA HIS A 296 -3.71 -26.90 1.58
C HIS A 296 -3.89 -27.51 2.96
N THR A 297 -2.80 -27.61 3.73
CA THR A 297 -2.83 -28.05 5.13
C THR A 297 -2.34 -26.90 6.00
N LEU A 298 -3.23 -26.33 6.83
CA LEU A 298 -2.88 -25.21 7.74
C LEU A 298 -2.86 -25.72 9.18
N ARG A 299 -1.91 -25.20 9.95
CA ARG A 299 -1.87 -25.39 11.41
C ARG A 299 -2.91 -24.53 12.10
N TYR A 300 -3.49 -25.05 13.17
CA TYR A 300 -4.26 -24.26 14.10
C TYR A 300 -3.79 -24.48 15.55
N VAL A 301 -4.11 -23.53 16.41
CA VAL A 301 -3.84 -23.57 17.85
C VAL A 301 -5.07 -23.13 18.62
N THR A 302 -5.33 -23.80 19.75
CA THR A 302 -6.43 -23.54 20.67
C THR A 302 -5.90 -23.59 22.11
N GLN A 303 -6.77 -23.34 23.09
CA GLN A 303 -6.45 -23.55 24.50
C GLN A 303 -6.06 -25.02 24.79
N SER A 304 -6.72 -25.97 24.14
CA SER A 304 -6.55 -27.41 24.39
C SER A 304 -5.41 -28.07 23.60
N GLY A 305 -4.81 -27.38 22.65
CA GLY A 305 -3.69 -27.90 21.84
C GLY A 305 -3.65 -27.38 20.42
N GLU A 306 -2.85 -28.04 19.62
CA GLU A 306 -2.61 -27.71 18.21
C GLU A 306 -3.07 -28.85 17.31
N GLY A 307 -3.36 -28.54 16.06
CA GLY A 307 -3.71 -29.53 15.04
C GLY A 307 -3.60 -28.93 13.63
N THR A 308 -4.21 -29.62 12.67
CA THR A 308 -4.24 -29.19 11.28
C THR A 308 -5.64 -29.23 10.69
N ILE A 309 -5.95 -28.31 9.80
CA ILE A 309 -7.13 -28.31 8.94
C ILE A 309 -6.71 -28.46 7.48
N LYS A 310 -7.56 -29.09 6.68
CA LYS A 310 -7.38 -29.24 5.23
C LYS A 310 -8.41 -28.40 4.49
N LEU A 311 -7.96 -27.71 3.45
CA LEU A 311 -8.79 -26.83 2.62
C LEU A 311 -8.54 -27.17 1.14
N ASP A 312 -9.60 -27.31 0.36
CA ASP A 312 -9.47 -27.53 -1.09
C ASP A 312 -8.72 -26.36 -1.73
N LYS A 313 -7.77 -26.65 -2.62
CA LYS A 313 -7.05 -25.61 -3.37
C LYS A 313 -7.99 -24.91 -4.34
N THR A 314 -7.79 -23.59 -4.46
CA THR A 314 -8.46 -22.74 -5.44
C THR A 314 -7.51 -22.37 -6.58
N ALA A 315 -8.03 -21.73 -7.64
CA ALA A 315 -7.23 -21.26 -8.78
C ALA A 315 -6.14 -20.26 -8.37
N ALA A 316 -6.37 -19.48 -7.31
CA ALA A 316 -5.37 -18.53 -6.78
C ALA A 316 -4.12 -19.22 -6.20
N GLY A 317 -4.17 -20.53 -5.92
CA GLY A 317 -3.04 -21.33 -5.44
C GLY A 317 -2.52 -20.98 -4.05
N ILE A 318 -3.17 -20.06 -3.32
CA ILE A 318 -2.79 -19.61 -1.98
C ILE A 318 -3.80 -20.08 -0.93
N SER A 319 -3.30 -20.48 0.24
CA SER A 319 -4.12 -21.08 1.31
C SER A 319 -5.12 -20.12 1.96
N VAL A 320 -4.83 -18.82 1.95
CA VAL A 320 -5.70 -17.77 2.54
C VAL A 320 -7.01 -17.61 1.76
N ASP A 321 -7.04 -17.86 0.44
CA ASP A 321 -8.25 -17.69 -0.37
C ASP A 321 -9.38 -18.65 0.05
N PRO A 322 -9.19 -19.99 0.05
CA PRO A 322 -10.22 -20.90 0.55
C PRO A 322 -10.48 -20.71 2.05
N LEU A 323 -9.47 -20.39 2.86
CA LEU A 323 -9.67 -20.15 4.29
C LEU A 323 -10.64 -19.01 4.53
N GLN A 324 -10.40 -17.84 3.91
CA GLN A 324 -11.25 -16.67 4.13
C GLN A 324 -12.68 -16.91 3.65
N LYS A 325 -12.86 -17.55 2.50
CA LYS A 325 -14.21 -17.91 1.98
C LYS A 325 -15.00 -18.78 2.96
N LEU A 326 -14.36 -19.80 3.52
CA LEU A 326 -15.01 -20.69 4.49
C LEU A 326 -15.28 -19.99 5.83
N LEU A 327 -14.38 -19.12 6.28
CA LEU A 327 -14.61 -18.32 7.48
C LEU A 327 -15.76 -17.33 7.29
N ASP A 328 -15.83 -16.67 6.13
CA ASP A 328 -16.94 -15.75 5.82
C ASP A 328 -18.27 -16.54 5.76
N GLU A 329 -18.29 -17.76 5.19
CA GLU A 329 -19.47 -18.64 5.20
C GLU A 329 -19.86 -19.04 6.64
N TYR A 330 -18.91 -19.44 7.47
CA TYR A 330 -19.14 -19.80 8.86
C TYR A 330 -19.79 -18.68 9.66
N LEU A 331 -19.29 -17.45 9.49
CA LEU A 331 -19.79 -16.26 10.19
C LEU A 331 -21.20 -15.83 9.80
N LEU A 332 -21.74 -16.27 8.66
CA LEU A 332 -23.11 -16.01 8.28
C LEU A 332 -24.13 -16.71 9.21
N THR A 333 -23.74 -17.82 9.81
CA THR A 333 -24.63 -18.68 10.59
C THR A 333 -24.23 -18.85 12.06
N HIS A 334 -23.02 -18.42 12.43
CA HIS A 334 -22.48 -18.58 13.78
C HIS A 334 -22.08 -17.24 14.40
N LYS A 335 -22.34 -17.10 15.70
CA LYS A 335 -21.91 -15.94 16.47
C LYS A 335 -20.42 -16.05 16.79
N ALA A 336 -19.57 -15.62 15.89
CA ALA A 336 -18.13 -15.54 16.07
C ALA A 336 -17.60 -14.28 15.39
N SER A 337 -16.35 -13.95 15.65
CA SER A 337 -15.63 -12.84 15.01
C SER A 337 -14.26 -13.27 14.56
N ILE A 338 -13.72 -12.61 13.53
CA ILE A 338 -12.34 -12.82 13.06
C ILE A 338 -11.53 -11.59 13.43
N ASP A 339 -10.36 -11.83 14.05
CA ASP A 339 -9.29 -10.86 14.20
C ASP A 339 -8.07 -11.27 13.36
N TYR A 340 -7.25 -10.29 12.99
CA TYR A 340 -6.14 -10.43 12.06
C TYR A 340 -4.82 -10.16 12.81
N ILE A 341 -4.04 -11.21 13.00
CA ILE A 341 -2.91 -11.22 13.92
C ILE A 341 -1.57 -11.29 13.18
N HIS A 342 -0.68 -10.38 13.50
CA HIS A 342 0.71 -10.39 13.04
C HIS A 342 1.59 -11.19 14.01
N GLY A 343 2.34 -12.13 13.47
CA GLY A 343 3.34 -12.93 14.16
C GLY A 343 2.78 -14.11 14.95
N ASP A 344 3.47 -15.25 14.81
CA ASP A 344 3.12 -16.55 15.40
C ASP A 344 2.96 -16.48 16.92
N ALA A 345 3.91 -15.83 17.61
CA ALA A 345 3.90 -15.75 19.07
C ALA A 345 2.65 -15.03 19.62
N SER A 346 2.22 -13.98 18.91
CA SER A 346 1.00 -13.24 19.25
C SER A 346 -0.24 -14.09 19.04
N LEU A 347 -0.32 -14.82 17.93
CA LEU A 347 -1.42 -15.75 17.65
C LEU A 347 -1.52 -16.80 18.75
N VAL A 348 -0.43 -17.50 19.08
CA VAL A 348 -0.39 -18.54 20.12
C VAL A 348 -0.84 -17.99 21.47
N LYS A 349 -0.38 -16.79 21.84
CA LYS A 349 -0.78 -16.14 23.10
C LYS A 349 -2.29 -15.85 23.15
N LEU A 350 -2.85 -15.34 22.06
CA LEU A 350 -4.26 -14.94 22.01
C LEU A 350 -5.20 -16.15 21.92
N ALA A 351 -4.80 -17.21 21.21
CA ALA A 351 -5.57 -18.44 21.04
C ALA A 351 -5.68 -19.31 22.32
N LYS A 352 -4.99 -18.94 23.43
CA LYS A 352 -5.15 -19.59 24.73
C LYS A 352 -6.44 -19.25 25.47
N LYS A 353 -7.21 -18.28 24.95
CA LYS A 353 -8.52 -17.94 25.50
C LYS A 353 -9.54 -19.03 25.14
N GLU A 354 -10.55 -19.21 25.99
CA GLU A 354 -11.70 -20.08 25.70
C GLU A 354 -12.40 -19.63 24.43
N ASP A 355 -13.05 -20.56 23.75
CA ASP A 355 -13.83 -20.31 22.53
C ASP A 355 -13.04 -19.56 21.43
N THR A 356 -11.75 -19.87 21.32
CA THR A 356 -10.86 -19.18 20.39
C THR A 356 -10.00 -20.19 19.61
N VAL A 357 -9.91 -19.98 18.29
CA VAL A 357 -9.05 -20.75 17.38
C VAL A 357 -8.12 -19.80 16.63
N GLY A 358 -6.82 -20.00 16.76
CA GLY A 358 -5.81 -19.35 15.94
C GLY A 358 -5.42 -20.22 14.75
N ILE A 359 -5.52 -19.70 13.53
CA ILE A 359 -5.11 -20.40 12.31
C ILE A 359 -3.89 -19.73 11.73
N PHE A 360 -2.81 -20.48 11.55
CA PHE A 360 -1.58 -19.99 10.93
C PHE A 360 -1.75 -19.95 9.41
N CYS A 361 -1.60 -18.75 8.83
CA CYS A 361 -1.57 -18.58 7.38
C CYS A 361 -0.13 -18.74 6.89
N GLU A 362 0.03 -19.28 5.70
CA GLU A 362 1.33 -19.43 5.04
C GLU A 362 1.74 -18.09 4.40
N PRO A 363 3.05 -17.78 4.40
CA PRO A 363 3.55 -16.61 3.66
C PRO A 363 3.34 -16.82 2.16
N ILE A 364 2.93 -15.75 1.48
CA ILE A 364 2.86 -15.77 0.02
C ILE A 364 4.26 -15.54 -0.57
N SER A 365 4.62 -16.33 -1.58
CA SER A 365 5.88 -16.09 -2.28
C SER A 365 5.78 -14.83 -3.16
N LYS A 366 6.90 -14.13 -3.35
CA LYS A 366 6.95 -12.91 -4.17
C LYS A 366 6.48 -13.16 -5.61
N SER A 367 6.96 -14.23 -6.24
CA SER A 367 6.52 -14.65 -7.58
C SER A 367 5.04 -15.08 -7.58
N GLY A 368 4.61 -15.82 -6.57
CA GLY A 368 3.23 -16.30 -6.46
C GLY A 368 2.20 -15.18 -6.28
N LEU A 369 2.59 -13.99 -5.77
CA LEU A 369 1.67 -12.87 -5.64
C LEU A 369 1.15 -12.37 -7.00
N PHE A 370 2.05 -12.16 -7.97
CA PHE A 370 1.66 -11.70 -9.29
C PHE A 370 0.78 -12.73 -10.01
N ASP A 371 1.14 -14.01 -9.94
CA ASP A 371 0.35 -15.08 -10.53
C ASP A 371 -1.03 -15.18 -9.86
N ALA A 372 -1.10 -15.11 -8.54
CA ALA A 372 -2.37 -15.16 -7.82
C ALA A 372 -3.30 -13.98 -8.17
N VAL A 373 -2.75 -12.75 -8.28
CA VAL A 373 -3.54 -11.57 -8.68
C VAL A 373 -3.94 -11.65 -10.16
N LYS A 374 -3.08 -12.21 -11.00
CA LYS A 374 -3.33 -12.34 -12.44
C LYS A 374 -4.43 -13.36 -12.74
N GLU A 375 -4.41 -14.51 -12.09
CA GLU A 375 -5.33 -15.63 -12.30
C GLU A 375 -6.58 -15.56 -11.43
N GLY A 376 -6.43 -15.21 -10.17
CA GLY A 376 -7.51 -15.20 -9.16
C GLY A 376 -8.18 -13.84 -8.94
N GLY A 377 -7.64 -12.77 -9.53
CA GLY A 377 -8.06 -11.40 -9.22
C GLY A 377 -7.48 -10.91 -7.89
N SER A 378 -8.16 -9.98 -7.22
CA SER A 378 -7.72 -9.49 -5.91
C SER A 378 -7.80 -10.57 -4.83
N LEU A 379 -6.75 -10.67 -4.02
CA LEU A 379 -6.67 -11.58 -2.89
C LEU A 379 -7.65 -11.18 -1.78
N PRO A 380 -7.99 -12.10 -0.87
CA PRO A 380 -8.74 -11.75 0.32
C PRO A 380 -8.07 -10.61 1.10
N ARG A 381 -8.86 -9.80 1.78
CA ARG A 381 -8.33 -8.74 2.65
C ARG A 381 -7.39 -9.31 3.71
N LYS A 382 -6.33 -8.56 4.03
CA LYS A 382 -5.37 -8.94 5.06
C LYS A 382 -4.71 -10.31 4.78
N THR A 383 -4.31 -10.55 3.54
CA THR A 383 -3.56 -11.75 3.15
C THR A 383 -2.12 -11.68 3.66
N PHE A 384 -1.49 -10.52 3.52
CA PHE A 384 -0.11 -10.29 3.95
C PHE A 384 0.12 -8.85 4.41
N SER A 385 1.23 -8.62 5.09
CA SER A 385 1.78 -7.30 5.36
C SER A 385 3.12 -7.15 4.66
N MET A 386 3.35 -6.01 4.02
CA MET A 386 4.65 -5.64 3.46
C MET A 386 5.49 -4.93 4.53
N GLY A 387 6.39 -5.65 5.17
CA GLY A 387 7.26 -5.14 6.20
C GLY A 387 6.52 -4.64 7.45
N VAL A 388 7.29 -4.15 8.40
CA VAL A 388 6.78 -3.54 9.65
C VAL A 388 6.44 -2.06 9.47
N ALA A 389 5.73 -1.46 10.42
CA ALA A 389 5.28 -0.07 10.34
C ALA A 389 6.42 0.92 9.99
N LYS A 390 7.59 0.80 10.62
CA LYS A 390 8.75 1.68 10.35
C LYS A 390 9.29 1.60 8.91
N GLU A 391 8.99 0.54 8.18
CA GLU A 391 9.44 0.32 6.79
C GLU A 391 8.46 0.86 5.75
N LYS A 392 7.27 1.28 6.20
CA LYS A 392 6.25 1.85 5.33
C LYS A 392 6.70 3.18 4.74
N ARG A 393 6.06 3.56 3.63
CA ARG A 393 6.40 4.81 2.94
C ARG A 393 6.13 6.02 3.83
N HIS A 394 7.05 7.00 3.75
CA HIS A 394 6.86 8.33 4.34
C HIS A 394 6.30 9.27 3.28
N TYR A 395 5.47 10.21 3.72
CA TYR A 395 5.09 11.33 2.87
C TYR A 395 6.29 12.25 2.68
N LEU A 396 6.60 12.56 1.46
CA LEU A 396 7.79 13.34 1.10
C LEU A 396 7.51 14.25 -0.09
N GLU A 397 7.20 13.67 -1.23
CA GLU A 397 6.83 14.33 -2.46
C GLU A 397 5.34 14.67 -2.46
N ALA A 398 4.99 15.74 -3.18
CA ALA A 398 3.61 16.09 -3.45
C ALA A 398 3.38 16.34 -4.95
N ARG A 399 2.11 16.37 -5.37
CA ARG A 399 1.70 16.71 -6.74
C ARG A 399 0.38 17.45 -6.73
N LYS A 400 0.21 18.43 -7.62
CA LYS A 400 -1.08 19.09 -7.83
C LYS A 400 -2.09 18.14 -8.46
N ILE A 401 -3.34 18.19 -7.98
CA ILE A 401 -4.45 17.38 -8.48
C ILE A 401 -5.62 18.23 -9.00
N LYS A 402 -5.46 19.55 -8.94
CA LYS A 402 -6.36 20.56 -9.52
C LYS A 402 -5.61 21.45 -10.48
#